data_8d4267f574f62222730a220447130d05
#
_entry.id   8d4267f574f62222730a220447130d05
#
_cell.length_a   1.000
_cell.length_b   1.000
_cell.length_c   1.000
_cell.angle_alpha   90.00
_cell.angle_beta   90.00
_cell.angle_gamma   90.00
#
_symmetry.space_group_name_H-M   'P 1'
#
loop_
_entity.id
_entity.type
_entity.pdbx_description
1 polymer ?
#
loop_
_entity_poly.entity_id
_entity_poly.type
_entity_poly.pdbx_seq_one_letter_code
_entity_poly.pdbx_strand_id
1 'polypeptide(L)'
;LAKKVFDLCEREDITFFLHTKIEIARKIGCQNIHLSIPVLKGLSETEKKALTEDFCEISISCHSMEDVEIAMAGGATQIILGTIFETECKKGVLGKGVEFVREICQKCPLPVYAIGGMNLQRLPLVIDAGAAGCCMMSGFMQTTKTLQ
;
A
#
# COMPACT_ATOMS: atom_id res chain seq x y z
N LEU A 1 3.99 2.97 20.51
CA LEU A 1 2.79 3.24 19.70
C LEU A 1 2.48 2.04 18.79
N ALA A 2 3.41 1.58 17.93
CA ALA A 2 3.17 0.50 16.95
C ALA A 2 2.53 -0.76 17.58
N LYS A 3 3.12 -1.27 18.68
CA LYS A 3 2.58 -2.44 19.39
C LYS A 3 1.13 -2.25 19.84
N LYS A 4 0.78 -1.08 20.39
CA LYS A 4 -0.58 -0.80 20.85
C LYS A 4 -1.60 -0.79 19.70
N VAL A 5 -1.21 -0.25 18.53
CA VAL A 5 -2.08 -0.24 17.34
C VAL A 5 -2.18 -1.66 16.76
N PHE A 6 -1.08 -2.38 16.69
CA PHE A 6 -1.05 -3.78 16.26
C PHE A 6 -2.00 -4.65 17.11
N ASP A 7 -1.88 -4.58 18.44
CA ASP A 7 -2.74 -5.35 19.35
C ASP A 7 -4.23 -4.98 19.23
N LEU A 8 -4.53 -3.71 18.93
CA LEU A 8 -5.88 -3.27 18.66
C LEU A 8 -6.41 -3.87 17.36
N CYS A 9 -5.63 -3.82 16.29
CA CYS A 9 -6.00 -4.39 15.00
C CYS A 9 -6.23 -5.90 15.09
N GLU A 10 -5.34 -6.63 15.77
CA GLU A 10 -5.49 -8.07 16.03
C GLU A 10 -6.81 -8.39 16.76
N ARG A 11 -7.14 -7.61 17.79
CA ARG A 11 -8.37 -7.80 18.56
C ARG A 11 -9.64 -7.53 17.75
N GLU A 12 -9.58 -6.58 16.83
CA GLU A 12 -10.71 -6.16 15.98
C GLU A 12 -10.74 -6.88 14.61
N ASP A 13 -9.89 -7.89 14.42
CA ASP A 13 -9.74 -8.64 13.15
C ASP A 13 -9.45 -7.73 11.95
N ILE A 14 -8.57 -6.73 12.15
CA ILE A 14 -8.14 -5.78 11.13
C ILE A 14 -6.69 -6.09 10.75
N THR A 15 -6.43 -6.32 9.46
CA THR A 15 -5.08 -6.52 8.95
C THR A 15 -4.25 -5.25 9.12
N PHE A 16 -3.14 -5.36 9.85
CA PHE A 16 -2.24 -4.26 10.13
C PHE A 16 -0.94 -4.38 9.34
N PHE A 17 -0.55 -3.33 8.64
CA PHE A 17 0.74 -3.20 7.97
C PHE A 17 1.59 -2.16 8.68
N LEU A 18 2.79 -2.54 9.13
CA LEU A 18 3.73 -1.58 9.68
C LEU A 18 4.56 -0.94 8.54
N HIS A 19 4.62 0.40 8.52
CA HIS A 19 5.34 1.14 7.48
C HIS A 19 6.83 1.27 7.80
N THR A 20 7.69 0.77 6.91
CA THR A 20 9.16 0.99 6.84
C THR A 20 9.97 0.38 8.00
N LYS A 21 9.42 0.21 9.18
CA LYS A 21 10.16 -0.19 10.40
C LYS A 21 10.27 -1.71 10.53
N ILE A 22 11.06 -2.35 9.64
CA ILE A 22 11.21 -3.80 9.53
C ILE A 22 11.56 -4.44 10.89
N GLU A 23 12.58 -3.92 11.58
CA GLU A 23 13.02 -4.47 12.89
C GLU A 23 11.95 -4.33 13.98
N ILE A 24 11.14 -3.25 13.92
CA ILE A 24 10.03 -3.09 14.85
C ILE A 24 8.92 -4.08 14.52
N ALA A 25 8.62 -4.30 13.24
CA ALA A 25 7.63 -5.30 12.81
C ALA A 25 8.00 -6.69 13.33
N ARG A 26 9.25 -7.12 13.12
CA ARG A 26 9.79 -8.37 13.67
C ARG A 26 9.62 -8.46 15.19
N LYS A 27 10.05 -7.42 15.90
CA LYS A 27 10.00 -7.36 17.37
C LYS A 27 8.61 -7.47 17.96
N ILE A 28 7.58 -6.91 17.28
CA ILE A 28 6.19 -6.97 17.77
C ILE A 28 5.40 -8.16 17.22
N GLY A 29 6.00 -8.98 16.34
CA GLY A 29 5.35 -10.13 15.70
C GLY A 29 4.39 -9.74 14.56
N CYS A 30 4.49 -8.53 14.02
CA CYS A 30 3.69 -8.10 12.88
C CYS A 30 4.22 -8.77 11.60
N GLN A 31 3.37 -9.56 10.93
CA GLN A 31 3.74 -10.32 9.73
C GLN A 31 3.49 -9.57 8.42
N ASN A 32 3.04 -8.32 8.47
CA ASN A 32 2.76 -7.53 7.28
C ASN A 32 3.55 -6.22 7.32
N ILE A 33 4.23 -5.92 6.21
CA ILE A 33 5.10 -4.74 6.08
C ILE A 33 4.73 -3.92 4.85
N HIS A 34 4.75 -2.59 4.98
CA HIS A 34 4.62 -1.68 3.86
C HIS A 34 5.92 -0.91 3.64
N LEU A 35 6.47 -0.92 2.42
CA LEU A 35 7.71 -0.26 2.08
C LEU A 35 7.53 0.68 0.88
N SER A 36 8.45 1.64 0.76
CA SER A 36 8.61 2.43 -0.45
C SER A 36 9.72 1.86 -1.34
N ILE A 37 9.71 2.19 -2.63
CA ILE A 37 10.77 1.78 -3.57
C ILE A 37 12.18 2.18 -3.11
N PRO A 38 12.44 3.42 -2.61
CA PRO A 38 13.77 3.76 -2.09
C PRO A 38 14.25 2.85 -0.95
N VAL A 39 13.34 2.48 -0.03
CA VAL A 39 13.67 1.55 1.06
C VAL A 39 14.00 0.17 0.50
N LEU A 40 13.17 -0.36 -0.41
CA LEU A 40 13.39 -1.67 -1.03
C LEU A 40 14.71 -1.72 -1.83
N LYS A 41 15.03 -0.67 -2.58
CA LYS A 41 16.30 -0.54 -3.32
C LYS A 41 17.52 -0.47 -2.40
N GLY A 42 17.35 0.05 -1.19
CA GLY A 42 18.42 0.14 -0.18
C GLY A 42 18.76 -1.18 0.50
N LEU A 43 17.91 -2.21 0.36
CA LEU A 43 18.16 -3.52 0.93
C LEU A 43 19.11 -4.34 0.04
N SER A 44 20.03 -5.06 0.68
CA SER A 44 20.85 -6.10 0.01
C SER A 44 19.98 -7.28 -0.40
N GLU A 45 20.47 -8.12 -1.30
CA GLU A 45 19.75 -9.33 -1.73
C GLU A 45 19.48 -10.30 -0.56
N THR A 46 20.41 -10.37 0.40
CA THR A 46 20.20 -11.16 1.63
C THR A 46 19.05 -10.61 2.47
N GLU A 47 18.97 -9.29 2.62
CA GLU A 47 17.88 -8.64 3.37
C GLU A 47 16.53 -8.77 2.66
N LYS A 48 16.49 -8.68 1.31
CA LYS A 48 15.26 -8.93 0.53
C LYS A 48 14.79 -10.38 0.69
N LYS A 49 15.71 -11.35 0.67
CA LYS A 49 15.38 -12.74 0.92
C LYS A 49 14.82 -12.93 2.33
N ALA A 50 15.48 -12.38 3.35
CA ALA A 50 14.97 -12.41 4.72
C ALA A 50 13.59 -11.72 4.85
N LEU A 51 13.35 -10.64 4.09
CA LEU A 51 12.05 -9.98 4.06
C LEU A 51 10.93 -10.95 3.62
N THR A 52 11.16 -11.73 2.55
CA THR A 52 10.18 -12.71 2.05
C THR A 52 10.03 -13.95 2.94
N GLU A 53 11.00 -14.24 3.78
CA GLU A 53 10.92 -15.32 4.77
C GLU A 53 10.19 -14.89 6.05
N ASP A 54 10.33 -13.61 6.45
CA ASP A 54 9.83 -13.09 7.72
C ASP A 54 8.40 -12.53 7.63
N PHE A 55 7.97 -12.09 6.44
CA PHE A 55 6.68 -11.42 6.25
C PHE A 55 5.76 -12.18 5.30
N CYS A 56 4.51 -12.37 5.74
CA CYS A 56 3.47 -12.98 4.92
C CYS A 56 2.98 -12.03 3.82
N GLU A 57 2.84 -10.73 4.16
CA GLU A 57 2.36 -9.71 3.24
C GLU A 57 3.39 -8.56 3.14
N ILE A 58 3.83 -8.31 1.92
CA ILE A 58 4.78 -7.24 1.58
C ILE A 58 4.10 -6.29 0.60
N SER A 59 3.70 -5.14 1.10
CA SER A 59 3.04 -4.09 0.33
C SER A 59 4.06 -3.03 -0.09
N ILE A 60 4.07 -2.64 -1.37
CA ILE A 60 5.01 -1.66 -1.89
C ILE A 60 4.29 -0.48 -2.53
N SER A 61 4.66 0.76 -2.14
CA SER A 61 4.20 1.98 -2.81
C SER A 61 4.90 2.14 -4.16
N CYS A 62 4.12 2.19 -5.24
CA CYS A 62 4.59 2.34 -6.62
C CYS A 62 3.97 3.56 -7.30
N HIS A 63 4.75 4.21 -8.16
CA HIS A 63 4.35 5.39 -8.91
C HIS A 63 4.54 5.25 -10.43
N SER A 64 5.10 4.15 -10.91
CA SER A 64 5.34 3.84 -12.32
C SER A 64 5.30 2.34 -12.57
N MET A 65 5.30 1.93 -13.83
CA MET A 65 5.47 0.51 -14.20
C MET A 65 6.84 0.00 -13.75
N GLU A 66 7.90 0.80 -13.89
CA GLU A 66 9.23 0.44 -13.41
C GLU A 66 9.24 0.16 -11.90
N ASP A 67 8.54 0.98 -11.11
CA ASP A 67 8.38 0.72 -9.66
C ASP A 67 7.71 -0.62 -9.40
N VAL A 68 6.67 -0.96 -10.18
CA VAL A 68 5.94 -2.24 -10.06
C VAL A 68 6.85 -3.42 -10.37
N GLU A 69 7.66 -3.33 -11.44
CA GLU A 69 8.63 -4.37 -11.78
C GLU A 69 9.67 -4.58 -10.69
N ILE A 70 10.21 -3.48 -10.12
CA ILE A 70 11.14 -3.52 -8.99
C ILE A 70 10.48 -4.13 -7.75
N ALA A 71 9.24 -3.76 -7.47
CA ALA A 71 8.49 -4.30 -6.34
C ALA A 71 8.27 -5.81 -6.48
N MET A 72 7.84 -6.28 -7.66
CA MET A 72 7.68 -7.72 -7.94
C MET A 72 8.98 -8.48 -7.78
N ALA A 73 10.07 -7.97 -8.34
CA ALA A 73 11.41 -8.58 -8.20
C ALA A 73 11.90 -8.58 -6.74
N GLY A 74 11.45 -7.61 -5.94
CA GLY A 74 11.77 -7.50 -4.51
C GLY A 74 10.87 -8.31 -3.58
N GLY A 75 9.95 -9.14 -4.12
CA GLY A 75 9.10 -10.04 -3.34
C GLY A 75 7.80 -9.39 -2.83
N ALA A 76 7.33 -8.31 -3.45
CA ALA A 76 6.02 -7.74 -3.12
C ALA A 76 4.90 -8.77 -3.28
N THR A 77 3.93 -8.77 -2.36
CA THR A 77 2.69 -9.55 -2.46
C THR A 77 1.52 -8.69 -2.94
N GLN A 78 1.64 -7.37 -2.82
CA GLN A 78 0.65 -6.40 -3.29
C GLN A 78 1.26 -5.04 -3.57
N ILE A 79 0.57 -4.26 -4.40
CA ILE A 79 1.01 -2.94 -4.84
C ILE A 79 0.05 -1.85 -4.34
N ILE A 80 0.59 -0.78 -3.77
CA ILE A 80 -0.15 0.46 -3.50
C ILE A 80 0.23 1.46 -4.59
N LEU A 81 -0.69 1.67 -5.53
CA LEU A 81 -0.46 2.47 -6.72
C LEU A 81 -0.99 3.89 -6.57
N GLY A 82 -0.16 4.89 -6.71
CA GLY A 82 -0.57 6.29 -6.62
C GLY A 82 0.37 7.27 -7.31
N THR A 83 0.04 8.54 -7.35
CA THR A 83 -1.21 9.21 -6.96
C THR A 83 -2.23 9.13 -8.10
N ILE A 84 -3.44 8.60 -7.86
CA ILE A 84 -4.41 8.38 -8.94
C ILE A 84 -5.21 9.65 -9.23
N PHE A 85 -5.69 10.33 -8.21
CA PHE A 85 -6.39 11.61 -8.33
C PHE A 85 -5.66 12.68 -7.54
N GLU A 86 -5.80 13.93 -7.95
CA GLU A 86 -5.26 15.07 -7.21
C GLU A 86 -5.73 15.07 -5.75
N THR A 87 -4.85 15.46 -4.85
CA THR A 87 -5.11 15.46 -3.41
C THR A 87 -4.38 16.61 -2.73
N GLU A 88 -5.03 17.22 -1.73
CA GLU A 88 -4.43 18.25 -0.87
C GLU A 88 -3.16 17.77 -0.14
N CYS A 89 -3.04 16.45 0.11
CA CYS A 89 -1.87 15.87 0.77
C CYS A 89 -0.60 15.91 -0.10
N LYS A 90 -0.75 16.05 -1.43
CA LYS A 90 0.36 16.16 -2.39
C LYS A 90 0.06 17.30 -3.38
N LYS A 91 -0.01 18.53 -2.88
CA LYS A 91 -0.27 19.73 -3.70
C LYS A 91 0.70 19.82 -4.86
N GLY A 92 0.16 20.04 -6.08
CA GLY A 92 0.94 20.17 -7.31
C GLY A 92 1.35 18.86 -7.97
N VAL A 93 1.01 17.70 -7.40
CA VAL A 93 1.17 16.41 -8.08
C VAL A 93 -0.11 16.09 -8.84
N LEU A 94 -0.01 16.09 -10.17
CA LEU A 94 -1.11 15.69 -11.05
C LEU A 94 -1.46 14.21 -10.81
N GLY A 95 -2.74 13.92 -10.71
CA GLY A 95 -3.23 12.55 -10.64
C GLY A 95 -2.99 11.82 -11.97
N LYS A 96 -2.58 10.57 -11.91
CA LYS A 96 -2.29 9.75 -13.11
C LYS A 96 -3.55 9.19 -13.78
N GLY A 97 -4.69 9.26 -13.11
CA GLY A 97 -5.98 8.85 -13.63
C GLY A 97 -6.23 7.33 -13.61
N VAL A 98 -7.45 6.99 -13.99
CA VAL A 98 -7.96 5.60 -13.96
C VAL A 98 -7.29 4.72 -15.02
N GLU A 99 -6.96 5.30 -16.20
CA GLU A 99 -6.30 4.56 -17.28
C GLU A 99 -4.92 4.04 -16.87
N PHE A 100 -4.20 4.79 -16.04
CA PHE A 100 -2.94 4.30 -15.46
C PHE A 100 -3.16 3.08 -14.55
N VAL A 101 -4.24 3.07 -13.76
CA VAL A 101 -4.62 1.89 -12.96
C VAL A 101 -4.87 0.70 -13.88
N ARG A 102 -5.63 0.89 -14.96
CA ARG A 102 -5.96 -0.16 -15.94
C ARG A 102 -4.71 -0.74 -16.58
N GLU A 103 -3.80 0.12 -17.03
CA GLU A 103 -2.53 -0.30 -17.63
C GLU A 103 -1.70 -1.17 -16.67
N ILE A 104 -1.56 -0.74 -15.42
CA ILE A 104 -0.80 -1.48 -14.41
C ILE A 104 -1.47 -2.82 -14.10
N CYS A 105 -2.79 -2.85 -13.87
CA CYS A 105 -3.52 -4.08 -13.54
C CYS A 105 -3.48 -5.11 -14.67
N GLN A 106 -3.40 -4.69 -15.93
CA GLN A 106 -3.25 -5.62 -17.06
C GLN A 106 -1.89 -6.32 -17.11
N LYS A 107 -0.84 -5.71 -16.55
CA LYS A 107 0.54 -6.19 -16.60
C LYS A 107 1.04 -6.76 -15.28
N CYS A 108 0.43 -6.36 -14.16
CA CYS A 108 0.81 -6.78 -12.82
C CYS A 108 -0.11 -7.92 -12.34
N PRO A 109 0.45 -9.11 -12.04
CA PRO A 109 -0.34 -10.23 -11.54
C PRO A 109 -0.72 -10.10 -10.06
N LEU A 110 -0.13 -9.14 -9.34
CA LEU A 110 -0.38 -8.91 -7.92
C LEU A 110 -1.63 -8.04 -7.71
N PRO A 111 -2.31 -8.16 -6.56
CA PRO A 111 -3.35 -7.22 -6.16
C PRO A 111 -2.83 -5.78 -6.16
N VAL A 112 -3.55 -4.88 -6.84
CA VAL A 112 -3.23 -3.45 -6.93
C VAL A 112 -4.29 -2.66 -6.17
N TYR A 113 -3.87 -1.84 -5.23
CA TYR A 113 -4.72 -0.93 -4.47
C TYR A 113 -4.43 0.51 -4.87
N ALA A 114 -5.45 1.24 -5.30
CA ALA A 114 -5.32 2.63 -5.74
C ALA A 114 -5.24 3.58 -4.55
N ILE A 115 -4.31 4.56 -4.57
CA ILE A 115 -4.19 5.60 -3.55
C ILE A 115 -4.04 6.99 -4.17
N GLY A 116 -4.46 8.00 -3.43
CA GLY A 116 -4.39 9.41 -3.79
C GLY A 116 -5.73 9.95 -4.29
N GLY A 117 -6.30 10.88 -3.51
CA GLY A 117 -7.59 11.50 -3.77
C GLY A 117 -8.77 10.53 -3.81
N MET A 118 -8.64 9.34 -3.22
CA MET A 118 -9.68 8.32 -3.20
C MET A 118 -10.81 8.67 -2.23
N ASN A 119 -12.02 8.33 -2.62
CA ASN A 119 -13.26 8.40 -1.83
C ASN A 119 -14.24 7.31 -2.31
N LEU A 120 -15.38 7.17 -1.64
CA LEU A 120 -16.37 6.13 -1.97
C LEU A 120 -16.95 6.27 -3.38
N GLN A 121 -17.06 7.49 -3.92
CA GLN A 121 -17.58 7.73 -5.27
C GLN A 121 -16.57 7.34 -6.37
N ARG A 122 -15.27 7.41 -6.06
CA ARG A 122 -14.18 7.06 -6.99
C ARG A 122 -13.79 5.57 -6.92
N LEU A 123 -14.20 4.87 -5.85
CA LEU A 123 -13.92 3.44 -5.69
C LEU A 123 -14.38 2.59 -6.88
N PRO A 124 -15.63 2.70 -7.39
CA PRO A 124 -16.07 1.90 -8.53
C PRO A 124 -15.17 2.09 -9.76
N LEU A 125 -14.69 3.32 -10.02
CA LEU A 125 -13.86 3.64 -11.18
C LEU A 125 -12.54 2.84 -11.20
N VAL A 126 -11.89 2.69 -10.04
CA VAL A 126 -10.63 1.95 -9.95
C VAL A 126 -10.86 0.43 -9.90
N ILE A 127 -11.98 -0.04 -9.34
CA ILE A 127 -12.38 -1.45 -9.40
C ILE A 127 -12.64 -1.87 -10.86
N ASP A 128 -13.39 -1.08 -11.62
CA ASP A 128 -13.65 -1.33 -13.04
C ASP A 128 -12.36 -1.29 -13.91
N ALA A 129 -11.34 -0.60 -13.42
CA ALA A 129 -10.01 -0.60 -14.03
C ALA A 129 -9.15 -1.82 -13.67
N GLY A 130 -9.63 -2.68 -12.77
CA GLY A 130 -8.95 -3.91 -12.35
C GLY A 130 -8.26 -3.85 -10.98
N ALA A 131 -8.37 -2.73 -10.24
CA ALA A 131 -7.82 -2.65 -8.89
C ALA A 131 -8.55 -3.60 -7.92
N ALA A 132 -7.84 -4.18 -6.98
CA ALA A 132 -8.41 -5.00 -5.91
C ALA A 132 -9.14 -4.16 -4.85
N GLY A 133 -8.83 -2.86 -4.78
CA GLY A 133 -9.43 -1.93 -3.83
C GLY A 133 -8.77 -0.56 -3.86
N CYS A 134 -9.01 0.24 -2.83
CA CYS A 134 -8.33 1.52 -2.67
C CYS A 134 -7.93 1.81 -1.22
N CYS A 135 -6.95 2.71 -1.06
CA CYS A 135 -6.53 3.27 0.22
C CYS A 135 -7.07 4.69 0.35
N MET A 136 -7.74 4.97 1.45
CA MET A 136 -8.25 6.29 1.80
C MET A 136 -7.63 6.76 3.12
N MET A 137 -7.16 7.98 3.18
CA MET A 137 -6.64 8.58 4.42
C MET A 137 -7.57 9.71 4.90
N SER A 138 -7.71 10.77 4.13
CA SER A 138 -8.51 11.94 4.52
C SER A 138 -9.99 11.62 4.71
N GLY A 139 -10.53 10.69 3.92
CA GLY A 139 -11.92 10.25 4.04
C GLY A 139 -12.26 9.65 5.40
N PHE A 140 -11.32 8.92 6.01
CA PHE A 140 -11.49 8.36 7.35
C PHE A 140 -11.10 9.36 8.45
N MET A 141 -10.03 10.14 8.26
CA MET A 141 -9.54 11.07 9.28
C MET A 141 -10.45 12.29 9.49
N GLN A 142 -11.25 12.67 8.49
CA GLN A 142 -12.17 13.81 8.54
C GLN A 142 -13.60 13.43 8.90
N THR A 143 -13.90 12.15 9.04
CA THR A 143 -15.23 11.69 9.42
C THR A 143 -15.44 11.94 10.92
N THR A 144 -16.20 12.97 11.25
CA THR A 144 -16.62 13.31 12.63
C THR A 144 -17.79 12.46 13.12
N LYS A 145 -18.35 11.58 12.28
CA LYS A 145 -19.39 10.64 12.69
C LYS A 145 -18.74 9.45 13.36
N THR A 146 -18.84 9.39 14.68
CA THR A 146 -18.69 8.17 15.46
C THR A 146 -19.54 7.09 14.79
N LEU A 147 -18.90 5.98 14.42
CA LEU A 147 -19.65 4.77 14.07
C LEU A 147 -20.45 4.37 15.29
N GLN A 148 -21.74 4.61 15.29
CA GLN A 148 -22.70 4.06 16.24
C GLN A 148 -23.08 2.68 15.79
#